data_0fd6f4864584213b4fa80545c21187ea
#
_entry.id   0fd6f4864584213b4fa80545c21187ea
#
_cell.length_a   1.000
_cell.length_b   1.000
_cell.length_c   1.000
_cell.angle_alpha   90.00
_cell.angle_beta   90.00
_cell.angle_gamma   90.00
#
_symmetry.space_group_name_H-M   'P 1'
#
loop_
_entity.id
_entity.type
_entity.pdbx_description
1 polymer ?
#
loop_
_entity_poly.entity_id
_entity_poly.type
_entity_poly.pdbx_seq_one_letter_code
_entity_poly.pdbx_strand_id
1 'polypeptide(L)'
;MGLKTAASWFGNVWSVRSTQLGSENEYYTEINIPDLRQNNLNSVSIQRTKVDSTRHGTTIIIREITKKIGSPRTKNKITELLKSMYRRDLNGGLVHIEYDGEPLYYDDHDCLSFRNRTWRKELKFSFEFDRQI
;
A
#
# COMPACT_ATOMS: atom_id res chain seq x y z
N MET A 1 -0.09 -6.47 -12.75
CA MET A 1 -1.57 -6.63 -12.63
C MET A 1 -2.14 -6.30 -11.24
N GLY A 2 -1.32 -5.96 -10.27
CA GLY A 2 -1.70 -5.87 -8.85
C GLY A 2 -2.87 -4.92 -8.51
N LEU A 3 -2.74 -3.62 -8.82
CA LEU A 3 -3.73 -2.61 -8.36
C LEU A 3 -5.14 -2.85 -8.90
N LYS A 4 -5.28 -3.11 -10.20
CA LYS A 4 -6.61 -3.34 -10.81
C LYS A 4 -7.34 -4.52 -10.16
N THR A 5 -6.63 -5.63 -9.97
CA THR A 5 -7.19 -6.83 -9.36
C THR A 5 -7.54 -6.59 -7.90
N ALA A 6 -6.65 -5.94 -7.13
CA ALA A 6 -6.89 -5.65 -5.73
C ALA A 6 -8.09 -4.71 -5.54
N ALA A 7 -8.14 -3.59 -6.27
CA ALA A 7 -9.24 -2.65 -6.16
C ALA A 7 -10.59 -3.27 -6.53
N SER A 8 -10.63 -4.04 -7.63
CA SER A 8 -11.84 -4.74 -8.07
C SER A 8 -12.27 -5.88 -7.13
N TRP A 9 -11.36 -6.39 -6.29
CA TRP A 9 -11.69 -7.37 -5.27
C TRP A 9 -12.44 -6.76 -4.09
N PHE A 10 -12.12 -5.52 -3.74
CA PHE A 10 -12.71 -4.84 -2.60
C PHE A 10 -14.00 -4.07 -2.92
N GLY A 11 -14.16 -3.55 -4.14
CA GLY A 11 -15.33 -2.78 -4.50
C GLY A 11 -15.63 -2.80 -6.00
N ASN A 12 -16.85 -2.41 -6.35
CA ASN A 12 -17.33 -2.40 -7.73
C ASN A 12 -16.95 -1.13 -8.49
N VAL A 13 -16.75 -0.02 -7.78
CA VAL A 13 -16.37 1.26 -8.37
C VAL A 13 -15.08 1.73 -7.72
N TRP A 14 -14.10 2.07 -8.51
CA TRP A 14 -12.86 2.63 -7.99
C TRP A 14 -12.25 3.65 -8.95
N SER A 15 -11.55 4.60 -8.40
CA SER A 15 -10.89 5.66 -9.16
C SER A 15 -9.46 5.85 -8.73
N VAL A 16 -8.65 6.31 -9.66
CA VAL A 16 -7.25 6.70 -9.44
C VAL A 16 -7.08 8.14 -9.89
N ARG A 17 -6.45 8.94 -9.03
CA ARG A 17 -5.99 10.29 -9.32
C ARG A 17 -4.50 10.33 -9.03
N SER A 18 -3.70 10.77 -9.99
CA SER A 18 -2.25 10.77 -9.84
C SER A 18 -1.60 11.98 -10.51
N THR A 19 -0.64 12.57 -9.80
CA THR A 19 0.20 13.66 -10.28
C THR A 19 1.65 13.32 -9.99
N GLN A 20 2.49 13.38 -11.00
CA GLN A 20 3.94 13.20 -10.86
C GLN A 20 4.56 14.50 -10.34
N LEU A 21 5.57 14.39 -9.46
CA LEU A 21 6.34 15.54 -8.99
C LEU A 21 6.95 16.33 -10.17
N GLY A 22 6.77 17.63 -10.16
CA GLY A 22 7.22 18.53 -11.23
C GLY A 22 6.32 18.56 -12.47
N SER A 23 5.24 17.77 -12.50
CA SER A 23 4.26 17.79 -13.58
C SER A 23 3.13 18.77 -13.29
N GLU A 24 2.74 19.56 -14.30
CA GLU A 24 1.54 20.40 -14.24
C GLU A 24 0.25 19.65 -14.61
N ASN A 25 0.30 18.33 -14.73
CA ASN A 25 -0.86 17.55 -15.16
C ASN A 25 -1.22 16.50 -14.12
N GLU A 26 -2.47 16.52 -13.71
CA GLU A 26 -3.12 15.48 -12.92
C GLU A 26 -3.94 14.60 -13.86
N TYR A 27 -3.82 13.29 -13.69
CA TYR A 27 -4.59 12.30 -14.43
C TYR A 27 -5.60 11.64 -13.50
N TYR A 28 -6.83 11.53 -13.97
CA TYR A 28 -7.93 10.88 -13.27
C TYR A 28 -8.60 9.86 -14.15
N THR A 29 -8.90 8.70 -13.59
CA THR A 29 -9.75 7.69 -14.24
C THR A 29 -10.64 7.02 -13.21
N GLU A 30 -11.85 6.65 -13.62
CA GLU A 30 -12.78 5.88 -12.82
C GLU A 30 -13.18 4.62 -13.57
N ILE A 31 -13.25 3.52 -12.83
CA ILE A 31 -13.64 2.21 -13.33
C ILE A 31 -14.89 1.78 -12.56
N ASN A 32 -15.99 1.67 -13.28
CA ASN A 32 -17.27 1.14 -12.81
C ASN A 32 -17.47 -0.24 -13.44
N ILE A 33 -17.27 -1.30 -12.65
CA ILE A 33 -17.33 -2.68 -13.15
C ILE A 33 -18.72 -3.06 -13.68
N PRO A 34 -19.82 -2.77 -12.97
CA PRO A 34 -21.17 -2.94 -13.49
C PRO A 34 -21.38 -2.28 -14.85
N ASP A 35 -20.98 -1.02 -14.98
CA ASP A 35 -21.16 -0.25 -16.22
C ASP A 35 -20.35 -0.83 -17.40
N LEU A 36 -19.08 -1.19 -17.14
CA LEU A 36 -18.23 -1.84 -18.14
C LEU A 36 -18.85 -3.15 -18.67
N ARG A 37 -19.48 -3.93 -17.78
CA ARG A 37 -20.14 -5.20 -18.15
C ARG A 37 -21.43 -4.97 -18.93
N GLN A 38 -22.27 -4.03 -18.49
CA GLN A 38 -23.55 -3.71 -19.12
C GLN A 38 -23.37 -3.19 -20.54
N ASN A 39 -22.37 -2.32 -20.72
CA ASN A 39 -22.15 -1.62 -21.99
C ASN A 39 -21.08 -2.27 -22.87
N ASN A 40 -20.54 -3.44 -22.48
CA ASN A 40 -19.44 -4.12 -23.18
C ASN A 40 -18.23 -3.18 -23.48
N LEU A 41 -17.93 -2.28 -22.55
CA LEU A 41 -16.84 -1.31 -22.72
C LEU A 41 -15.49 -1.96 -22.48
N ASN A 42 -14.60 -1.85 -23.46
CA ASN A 42 -13.23 -2.38 -23.40
C ASN A 42 -12.20 -1.31 -23.01
N SER A 43 -12.63 -0.07 -22.80
CA SER A 43 -11.78 1.07 -22.48
C SER A 43 -12.42 1.98 -21.47
N VAL A 44 -11.59 2.70 -20.73
CA VAL A 44 -12.01 3.74 -19.78
C VAL A 44 -11.38 5.06 -20.19
N SER A 45 -12.08 6.16 -19.97
CA SER A 45 -11.59 7.50 -20.25
C SER A 45 -10.57 7.92 -19.19
N ILE A 46 -9.53 8.65 -19.61
CA ILE A 46 -8.60 9.33 -18.73
C ILE A 46 -8.81 10.82 -18.88
N GLN A 47 -9.15 11.47 -17.77
CA GLN A 47 -9.28 12.92 -17.69
C GLN A 47 -7.92 13.50 -17.30
N ARG A 48 -7.57 14.64 -17.91
CA ARG A 48 -6.35 15.37 -17.62
C ARG A 48 -6.70 16.79 -17.19
N THR A 49 -6.20 17.21 -16.04
CA THR A 49 -6.44 18.53 -15.46
C THR A 49 -5.11 19.22 -15.17
N LYS A 50 -5.04 20.52 -15.40
CA LYS A 50 -3.89 21.33 -15.02
C LYS A 50 -3.87 21.56 -13.51
N VAL A 51 -2.70 21.38 -12.91
CA VAL A 51 -2.45 21.57 -11.48
C VAL A 51 -1.11 22.28 -11.27
N ASP A 52 -0.87 22.75 -10.05
CA ASP A 52 0.43 23.29 -9.66
C ASP A 52 1.51 22.20 -9.69
N SER A 53 2.69 22.54 -10.20
CA SER A 53 3.82 21.59 -10.34
C SER A 53 4.38 21.08 -9.01
N THR A 54 4.08 21.76 -7.91
CA THR A 54 4.45 21.30 -6.54
C THR A 54 3.56 20.20 -6.02
N ARG A 55 2.35 20.07 -6.60
CA ARG A 55 1.40 19.04 -6.21
C ARG A 55 1.81 17.71 -6.80
N HIS A 56 1.94 16.70 -5.95
CA HIS A 56 2.25 15.34 -6.38
C HIS A 56 1.62 14.30 -5.46
N GLY A 57 1.49 13.10 -5.96
CA GLY A 57 0.94 11.98 -5.21
C GLY A 57 -0.10 11.19 -5.99
N THR A 58 -0.53 10.08 -5.38
CA THR A 58 -1.56 9.21 -5.94
C THR A 58 -2.62 8.94 -4.90
N THR A 59 -3.88 9.17 -5.28
CA THR A 59 -5.05 8.86 -4.46
C THR A 59 -5.86 7.77 -5.14
N ILE A 60 -6.20 6.72 -4.40
CA ILE A 60 -7.05 5.62 -4.85
C ILE A 60 -8.29 5.61 -3.96
N ILE A 61 -9.47 5.67 -4.56
CA ILE A 61 -10.74 5.61 -3.85
C ILE A 61 -11.50 4.39 -4.33
N ILE A 62 -11.92 3.53 -3.40
CA ILE A 62 -12.72 2.34 -3.70
C ILE A 62 -14.09 2.54 -3.08
N ARG A 63 -15.13 2.42 -3.88
CA ARG A 63 -16.54 2.58 -3.50
C ARG A 63 -17.32 1.29 -3.77
N GLU A 64 -18.56 1.26 -3.29
CA GLU A 64 -19.41 0.05 -3.39
C GLU A 64 -18.68 -1.18 -2.86
N ILE A 65 -18.21 -1.04 -1.64
CA ILE A 65 -17.36 -2.04 -0.98
C ILE A 65 -18.13 -3.36 -0.82
N THR A 66 -17.60 -4.41 -1.42
CA THR A 66 -18.14 -5.77 -1.36
C THR A 66 -17.58 -6.56 -0.18
N LYS A 67 -16.40 -6.18 0.31
CA LYS A 67 -15.70 -6.84 1.43
C LYS A 67 -15.34 -5.82 2.50
N LYS A 68 -16.10 -5.83 3.59
CA LYS A 68 -15.87 -4.91 4.71
C LYS A 68 -14.80 -5.46 5.66
N ILE A 69 -13.84 -4.63 6.02
CA ILE A 69 -12.91 -4.86 7.12
C ILE A 69 -13.61 -4.35 8.38
N GLY A 70 -14.41 -5.22 9.03
CA GLY A 70 -15.37 -4.76 10.04
C GLY A 70 -15.00 -5.05 11.48
N SER A 71 -14.02 -5.91 11.77
CA SER A 71 -13.70 -6.26 13.15
C SER A 71 -12.39 -5.62 13.63
N PRO A 72 -12.33 -5.17 14.89
CA PRO A 72 -11.10 -4.67 15.51
C PRO A 72 -9.94 -5.67 15.41
N ARG A 73 -10.24 -6.97 15.53
CA ARG A 73 -9.26 -8.05 15.40
C ARG A 73 -8.63 -8.08 14.00
N THR A 74 -9.42 -7.84 12.95
CA THR A 74 -8.92 -7.80 11.58
C THR A 74 -8.07 -6.55 11.34
N LYS A 75 -8.50 -5.40 11.87
CA LYS A 75 -7.70 -4.17 11.83
C LYS A 75 -6.34 -4.36 12.48
N ASN A 76 -6.29 -4.91 13.69
CA ASN A 76 -5.04 -5.17 14.40
C ASN A 76 -4.10 -6.10 13.60
N LYS A 77 -4.64 -7.17 12.99
CA LYS A 77 -3.85 -8.06 12.14
C LYS A 77 -3.26 -7.35 10.92
N ILE A 78 -4.02 -6.48 10.28
CA ILE A 78 -3.54 -5.69 9.15
C ILE A 78 -2.44 -4.74 9.61
N THR A 79 -2.64 -4.04 10.72
CA THR A 79 -1.67 -3.14 11.32
C THR A 79 -0.35 -3.84 11.61
N GLU A 80 -0.39 -4.98 12.30
CA GLU A 80 0.80 -5.78 12.61
C GLU A 80 1.49 -6.32 11.36
N LEU A 81 0.72 -6.74 10.36
CA LEU A 81 1.27 -7.18 9.08
C LEU A 81 2.01 -6.04 8.36
N LEU A 82 1.39 -4.87 8.28
CA LEU A 82 2.00 -3.69 7.65
C LEU A 82 3.28 -3.27 8.39
N LYS A 83 3.26 -3.20 9.71
CA LYS A 83 4.45 -2.91 10.53
C LYS A 83 5.57 -3.91 10.25
N SER A 84 5.25 -5.20 10.20
CA SER A 84 6.23 -6.26 9.94
C SER A 84 6.82 -6.19 8.53
N MET A 85 5.98 -5.95 7.52
CA MET A 85 6.43 -5.85 6.12
C MET A 85 7.35 -4.66 5.88
N TYR A 86 7.03 -3.51 6.46
CA TYR A 86 7.73 -2.24 6.25
C TYR A 86 8.67 -1.86 7.40
N ARG A 87 9.01 -2.81 8.28
CA ARG A 87 9.83 -2.56 9.49
C ARG A 87 11.13 -1.80 9.22
N ARG A 88 11.84 -2.15 8.13
CA ARG A 88 13.12 -1.50 7.79
C ARG A 88 12.92 -0.06 7.37
N ASP A 89 11.89 0.19 6.58
CA ASP A 89 11.61 1.51 6.02
C ASP A 89 11.03 2.43 7.11
N LEU A 90 10.20 1.89 8.00
CA LEU A 90 9.66 2.60 9.17
C LEU A 90 10.77 2.96 10.16
N ASN A 91 11.65 2.02 10.54
CA ASN A 91 12.76 2.28 11.46
C ASN A 91 13.82 3.20 10.84
N GLY A 92 14.02 3.13 9.53
CA GLY A 92 14.91 4.02 8.80
C GLY A 92 14.36 5.42 8.53
N GLY A 93 13.09 5.67 8.87
CA GLY A 93 12.41 6.94 8.58
C GLY A 93 12.23 7.22 7.08
N LEU A 94 12.36 6.18 6.24
CA LEU A 94 12.26 6.31 4.78
C LEU A 94 10.82 6.45 4.30
N VAL A 95 9.88 5.91 5.08
CA VAL A 95 8.45 5.99 4.77
C VAL A 95 7.65 6.36 6.01
N HIS A 96 6.57 7.08 5.80
CA HIS A 96 5.54 7.32 6.79
C HIS A 96 4.27 6.60 6.33
N ILE A 97 3.74 5.71 7.16
CA ILE A 97 2.54 4.93 6.86
C ILE A 97 1.51 5.22 7.93
N GLU A 98 0.31 5.56 7.50
CA GLU A 98 -0.87 5.69 8.36
C GLU A 98 -1.92 4.66 7.96
N TYR A 99 -2.58 4.09 8.94
CA TYR A 99 -3.71 3.20 8.73
C TYR A 99 -4.88 3.64 9.60
N ASP A 100 -6.00 3.98 8.96
CA ASP A 100 -7.21 4.51 9.62
C ASP A 100 -6.93 5.82 10.41
N GLY A 101 -6.00 6.66 9.89
CA GLY A 101 -5.57 7.92 10.52
C GLY A 101 -4.54 7.76 11.63
N GLU A 102 -4.12 6.54 11.95
CA GLU A 102 -3.14 6.28 12.98
C GLU A 102 -1.77 5.97 12.34
N PRO A 103 -0.70 6.67 12.74
CA PRO A 103 0.64 6.40 12.22
C PRO A 103 1.16 5.05 12.72
N LEU A 104 1.81 4.32 11.81
CA LEU A 104 2.41 3.03 12.12
C LEU A 104 3.87 3.21 12.54
N TYR A 105 4.21 2.67 13.68
CA TYR A 105 5.57 2.55 14.18
C TYR A 105 5.91 1.07 14.35
N TYR A 106 7.13 0.71 14.04
CA TYR A 106 7.66 -0.61 14.32
C TYR A 106 8.59 -0.51 15.53
N ASP A 107 8.20 -1.16 16.61
CA ASP A 107 9.04 -1.31 17.77
C ASP A 107 9.87 -2.58 17.60
N ASP A 108 11.19 -2.47 17.77
CA ASP A 108 12.04 -3.66 17.77
C ASP A 108 11.62 -4.55 18.96
N HIS A 109 11.45 -5.84 18.67
CA HIS A 109 11.13 -6.79 19.72
C HIS A 109 12.25 -6.84 20.74
N ASP A 110 11.88 -6.77 22.01
CA ASP A 110 12.79 -6.97 23.10
C ASP A 110 13.52 -8.31 22.95
N CYS A 111 14.82 -8.29 23.20
CA CYS A 111 15.58 -9.55 23.23
C CYS A 111 15.01 -10.46 24.33
N LEU A 112 14.86 -11.74 24.00
CA LEU A 112 14.48 -12.72 25.00
C LEU A 112 15.47 -12.68 26.16
N SER A 113 15.00 -12.37 27.37
CA SER A 113 15.80 -12.40 28.60
C SER A 113 15.41 -13.62 29.43
N PHE A 114 16.39 -14.32 29.94
CA PHE A 114 16.19 -15.44 30.84
C PHE A 114 17.10 -15.25 32.07
N ARG A 115 16.52 -15.25 33.25
CA ARG A 115 17.23 -15.08 34.53
C ARG A 115 18.21 -13.88 34.54
N ASN A 116 17.71 -12.71 34.18
CA ASN A 116 18.48 -11.45 34.09
C ASN A 116 19.68 -11.49 33.12
N ARG A 117 19.70 -12.43 32.18
CA ARG A 117 20.68 -12.46 31.07
C ARG A 117 19.96 -12.26 29.75
N THR A 118 20.44 -11.29 29.01
CA THR A 118 19.99 -11.05 27.63
C THR A 118 20.82 -11.89 26.67
N TRP A 119 20.14 -12.69 25.85
CA TRP A 119 20.79 -13.49 24.83
C TRP A 119 20.60 -12.81 23.49
N ARG A 120 21.71 -12.51 22.82
CA ARG A 120 21.73 -12.01 21.46
C ARG A 120 22.51 -13.01 20.59
N LYS A 121 21.87 -13.58 19.58
CA LYS A 121 22.53 -14.41 18.60
C LYS A 121 22.53 -13.66 17.28
N GLU A 122 23.72 -13.34 16.79
CA GLU A 122 23.91 -12.78 15.45
C GLU A 122 24.03 -13.93 14.47
N LEU A 123 23.12 -13.98 13.49
CA LEU A 123 23.15 -14.94 12.39
C LEU A 123 23.70 -14.23 11.16
N LYS A 124 24.88 -14.64 10.71
CA LYS A 124 25.48 -14.15 9.46
C LYS A 124 25.14 -15.12 8.35
N PHE A 125 24.49 -14.62 7.30
CA PHE A 125 24.23 -15.37 6.08
C PHE A 125 25.08 -14.78 4.98
N SER A 126 25.85 -15.62 4.28
CA SER A 126 26.52 -15.27 3.02
C SER A 126 25.79 -15.98 1.89
N PHE A 127 25.42 -15.21 0.86
CA PHE A 127 24.86 -15.75 -0.37
C PHE A 127 25.87 -15.57 -1.49
N GLU A 128 26.32 -16.64 -2.09
CA GLU A 128 27.07 -16.60 -3.34
C GLU A 128 26.07 -16.72 -4.49
N PHE A 129 26.05 -15.71 -5.34
CA PHE A 129 25.30 -15.77 -6.59
C PHE A 129 26.26 -16.23 -7.70
N ASP A 130 26.14 -17.47 -8.14
CA ASP A 130 26.76 -17.90 -9.38
C ASP A 130 26.10 -17.14 -10.55
N ARG A 131 26.79 -16.13 -11.05
CA ARG A 131 26.48 -15.57 -12.36
C ARG A 131 26.99 -16.53 -13.41
N GLN A 132 26.18 -17.45 -13.87
CA GLN A 132 26.40 -18.05 -15.17
C GLN A 132 26.07 -17.01 -16.24
N ILE A 133 27.10 -16.57 -16.96
CA ILE A 133 27.02 -15.72 -18.15
C ILE A 133 26.65 -16.61 -19.34
#